data_c4f5d2b558c69fd42a41bc4fcd3f31a9
#
_entry.id   c4f5d2b558c69fd42a41bc4fcd3f31a9
#
_cell.length_a   1.000
_cell.length_b   1.000
_cell.length_c   1.000
_cell.angle_alpha   90.00
_cell.angle_beta   90.00
_cell.angle_gamma   90.00
#
_symmetry.space_group_name_H-M   'P 1'
#
loop_
_entity.id
_entity.type
_entity.pdbx_description
1 polymer ?
#
loop_
_entity_poly.entity_id
_entity_poly.type
_entity_poly.pdbx_seq_one_letter_code
_entity_poly.pdbx_strand_id
1 'polypeptide(L)'
;VSPVSGTITAVERGERRKLLSIRIQPDSVQVAKEFELPNGEGDAMVRLLLESGLFAYLRQRPYDVVPTPGVAPRDIFVSAFSSMPLAADFTYVAAGQEEDFKQGIAALAKVAPVHLGVNDEQLNTPLLPISAPKVTVACFRGPNPAGNVGVQINRVAPVNKGETVWTMAPEVVIFLGRLLRTGKLDFTRTIAVGGSEIESPQYARVKVGAQLSSILNGQLLPAQHNVRIINGNPLVGEK
;
A
#
# COMPACT_ATOMS: atom_id res chain seq x y z
N VAL A 1 -3.93 13.80 5.99
CA VAL A 1 -4.32 13.25 7.30
C VAL A 1 -3.07 12.68 7.97
N SER A 2 -2.91 12.93 9.28
CA SER A 2 -1.81 12.38 10.06
C SER A 2 -2.06 10.89 10.38
N PRO A 3 -1.02 10.03 10.40
CA PRO A 3 -1.16 8.64 10.83
C PRO A 3 -1.40 8.47 12.35
N VAL A 4 -1.14 9.52 13.13
CA VAL A 4 -1.29 9.54 14.59
C VAL A 4 -1.84 10.88 15.06
N SER A 5 -2.54 10.91 16.20
CA SER A 5 -2.78 12.13 16.95
C SER A 5 -1.52 12.55 17.66
N GLY A 6 -1.18 13.82 17.65
CA GLY A 6 0.04 14.29 18.29
C GLY A 6 0.41 15.71 17.94
N THR A 7 1.52 16.15 18.48
CA THR A 7 2.08 17.48 18.27
C THR A 7 3.20 17.43 17.25
N ILE A 8 3.18 18.34 16.27
CA ILE A 8 4.27 18.50 15.31
C ILE A 8 5.47 19.09 16.06
N THR A 9 6.57 18.35 16.15
CA THR A 9 7.78 18.77 16.83
C THR A 9 8.83 19.34 15.89
N ALA A 10 8.82 18.93 14.62
CA ALA A 10 9.73 19.46 13.62
C ALA A 10 9.14 19.35 12.20
N VAL A 11 9.48 20.31 11.36
CA VAL A 11 9.25 20.29 9.91
C VAL A 11 10.59 20.51 9.24
N GLU A 12 11.16 19.42 8.72
CA GLU A 12 12.47 19.44 8.08
C GLU A 12 12.35 19.79 6.60
N ARG A 13 13.16 20.73 6.16
CA ARG A 13 13.20 21.18 4.77
C ARG A 13 14.62 21.06 4.22
N GLY A 14 14.76 20.56 3.02
CA GLY A 14 15.99 20.50 2.27
C GLY A 14 16.18 21.71 1.35
N GLU A 15 17.06 21.55 0.38
CA GLU A 15 17.31 22.55 -0.65
C GLU A 15 16.02 22.98 -1.35
N ARG A 16 15.95 24.26 -1.74
CA ARG A 16 14.79 24.88 -2.41
C ARG A 16 13.47 24.71 -1.62
N ARG A 17 13.56 24.63 -0.28
CA ARG A 17 12.43 24.45 0.65
C ARG A 17 11.65 23.14 0.43
N LYS A 18 12.24 22.13 -0.24
CA LYS A 18 11.61 20.82 -0.39
C LYS A 18 11.31 20.24 0.99
N LEU A 19 10.07 19.85 1.24
CA LEU A 19 9.69 19.16 2.47
C LEU A 19 10.36 17.78 2.51
N LEU A 20 11.16 17.52 3.52
CA LEU A 20 11.84 16.24 3.73
C LEU A 20 11.09 15.37 4.72
N SER A 21 10.76 15.91 5.89
CA SER A 21 10.05 15.16 6.92
C SER A 21 9.20 16.08 7.80
N ILE A 22 8.15 15.50 8.38
CA ILE A 22 7.37 16.11 9.47
C ILE A 22 7.45 15.13 10.63
N ARG A 23 8.01 15.58 11.76
CA ARG A 23 8.08 14.77 12.98
C ARG A 23 6.90 15.09 13.86
N ILE A 24 6.24 14.03 14.31
CA ILE A 24 5.06 14.11 15.18
C ILE A 24 5.34 13.31 16.44
N GLN A 25 5.23 13.95 17.60
CA GLN A 25 5.23 13.27 18.88
C GLN A 25 3.81 12.76 19.13
N PRO A 26 3.59 11.43 19.18
CA PRO A 26 2.24 10.88 19.41
C PRO A 26 1.70 11.23 20.79
N ASP A 27 0.40 11.48 20.88
CA ASP A 27 -0.31 11.58 22.13
C ASP A 27 -0.52 10.18 22.76
N SER A 28 -0.66 10.14 24.08
CA SER A 28 -0.96 8.90 24.80
C SER A 28 -2.34 8.34 24.46
N VAL A 29 -3.30 9.22 24.17
CA VAL A 29 -4.64 8.86 23.71
C VAL A 29 -4.79 9.25 22.25
N GLN A 30 -5.05 8.27 21.40
CA GLN A 30 -5.21 8.49 19.97
C GLN A 30 -6.66 8.80 19.61
N VAL A 31 -6.88 9.92 18.92
CA VAL A 31 -8.19 10.34 18.42
C VAL A 31 -8.19 10.17 16.89
N ALA A 32 -9.14 9.43 16.35
CA ALA A 32 -9.29 9.26 14.91
C ALA A 32 -10.34 10.22 14.36
N LYS A 33 -10.02 10.86 13.22
CA LYS A 33 -11.02 11.59 12.43
C LYS A 33 -12.04 10.59 11.88
N GLU A 34 -13.32 10.88 12.02
CA GLU A 34 -14.40 10.13 11.39
C GLU A 34 -14.68 10.70 9.99
N PHE A 35 -14.94 9.81 9.05
CA PHE A 35 -15.26 10.13 7.67
C PHE A 35 -16.67 9.71 7.34
N GLU A 36 -17.38 10.54 6.58
CA GLU A 36 -18.66 10.14 6.00
C GLU A 36 -18.41 9.08 4.93
N LEU A 37 -19.08 7.94 5.08
CA LEU A 37 -18.94 6.85 4.12
C LEU A 37 -19.80 7.13 2.89
N PRO A 38 -19.26 6.89 1.68
CA PRO A 38 -19.99 7.22 0.45
C PRO A 38 -21.19 6.31 0.24
N ASN A 39 -22.36 6.90 0.09
CA ASN A 39 -23.58 6.23 -0.35
C ASN A 39 -23.67 6.33 -1.87
N GLY A 40 -22.91 5.51 -2.65
CA GLY A 40 -23.06 5.59 -4.10
C GLY A 40 -21.82 5.23 -4.92
N GLU A 41 -21.74 5.80 -6.13
CA GLU A 41 -20.83 5.41 -7.20
C GLU A 41 -19.43 6.07 -7.12
N GLY A 42 -18.64 5.88 -8.18
CA GLY A 42 -17.22 6.14 -8.26
C GLY A 42 -16.77 7.53 -7.82
N ASP A 43 -17.52 8.60 -8.14
CA ASP A 43 -17.16 9.96 -7.76
C ASP A 43 -17.18 10.19 -6.25
N ALA A 44 -18.13 9.58 -5.55
CA ALA A 44 -18.18 9.64 -4.09
C ALA A 44 -16.99 8.89 -3.46
N MET A 45 -16.58 7.78 -4.09
CA MET A 45 -15.40 7.03 -3.66
C MET A 45 -14.11 7.82 -3.90
N VAL A 46 -13.98 8.48 -5.05
CA VAL A 46 -12.81 9.36 -5.35
C VAL A 46 -12.74 10.50 -4.34
N ARG A 47 -13.89 11.12 -3.97
CA ARG A 47 -13.92 12.15 -2.92
C ARG A 47 -13.43 11.60 -1.58
N LEU A 48 -13.90 10.42 -1.15
CA LEU A 48 -13.40 9.79 0.08
C LEU A 48 -11.89 9.54 0.03
N LEU A 49 -11.36 9.05 -1.10
CA LEU A 49 -9.91 8.87 -1.28
C LEU A 49 -9.14 10.18 -1.14
N LEU A 50 -9.66 11.29 -1.70
CA LEU A 50 -9.05 12.61 -1.58
C LEU A 50 -9.10 13.14 -0.14
N GLU A 51 -10.25 13.08 0.52
CA GLU A 51 -10.44 13.56 1.88
C GLU A 51 -9.63 12.78 2.91
N SER A 52 -9.54 11.45 2.75
CA SER A 52 -8.74 10.59 3.61
C SER A 52 -7.24 10.70 3.34
N GLY A 53 -6.83 11.23 2.18
CA GLY A 53 -5.44 11.26 1.73
C GLY A 53 -4.98 9.94 1.09
N LEU A 54 -5.83 8.92 1.00
CA LEU A 54 -5.48 7.66 0.33
C LEU A 54 -5.27 7.83 -1.18
N PHE A 55 -5.82 8.90 -1.77
CA PHE A 55 -5.60 9.24 -3.17
C PHE A 55 -4.12 9.44 -3.51
N ALA A 56 -3.32 9.94 -2.59
CA ALA A 56 -1.88 10.14 -2.78
C ALA A 56 -1.08 8.84 -2.96
N TYR A 57 -1.66 7.68 -2.57
CA TYR A 57 -1.06 6.37 -2.78
C TYR A 57 -1.38 5.75 -4.15
N LEU A 58 -2.29 6.34 -4.90
CA LEU A 58 -2.52 5.95 -6.30
C LEU A 58 -1.33 6.35 -7.17
N ARG A 59 -1.04 5.53 -8.16
CA ARG A 59 -0.06 5.82 -9.20
C ARG A 59 -0.70 5.69 -10.56
N GLN A 60 -0.62 6.75 -11.35
CA GLN A 60 -1.08 6.77 -12.73
C GLN A 60 0.02 6.26 -13.66
N ARG A 61 -0.28 5.26 -14.43
CA ARG A 61 0.61 4.72 -15.46
C ARG A 61 0.25 5.30 -16.83
N PRO A 62 1.24 5.48 -17.69
CA PRO A 62 2.61 4.97 -17.66
C PRO A 62 3.61 5.82 -16.87
N TYR A 63 3.27 7.02 -16.42
CA TYR A 63 4.23 8.01 -15.89
C TYR A 63 4.62 7.82 -14.43
N ASP A 64 3.95 6.91 -13.70
CA ASP A 64 4.17 6.62 -12.27
C ASP A 64 4.06 7.85 -11.34
N VAL A 65 3.11 8.70 -11.63
CA VAL A 65 2.80 9.91 -10.85
C VAL A 65 1.49 9.76 -10.09
N VAL A 66 1.25 10.62 -9.10
CA VAL A 66 -0.09 10.71 -8.48
C VAL A 66 -1.08 11.18 -9.53
N PRO A 67 -2.25 10.54 -9.67
CA PRO A 67 -3.25 10.95 -10.66
C PRO A 67 -3.72 12.39 -10.46
N THR A 68 -4.09 13.03 -11.56
CA THR A 68 -4.79 14.32 -11.48
C THR A 68 -6.25 14.08 -11.07
N PRO A 69 -6.75 14.71 -10.00
CA PRO A 69 -8.16 14.61 -9.63
C PRO A 69 -9.07 15.03 -10.79
N GLY A 70 -10.17 14.31 -10.98
CA GLY A 70 -11.13 14.55 -12.07
C GLY A 70 -10.83 13.81 -13.38
N VAL A 71 -9.69 13.12 -13.49
CA VAL A 71 -9.38 12.25 -14.63
C VAL A 71 -9.62 10.79 -14.20
N ALA A 72 -10.63 10.16 -14.79
CA ALA A 72 -10.94 8.76 -14.51
C ALA A 72 -9.93 7.82 -15.19
N PRO A 73 -9.49 6.73 -14.54
CA PRO A 73 -8.67 5.72 -15.20
C PRO A 73 -9.53 4.82 -16.08
N ARG A 74 -8.90 4.19 -17.09
CA ARG A 74 -9.52 3.09 -17.83
C ARG A 74 -9.72 1.87 -16.93
N ASP A 75 -8.68 1.50 -16.17
CA ASP A 75 -8.65 0.36 -15.25
C ASP A 75 -7.83 0.70 -14.00
N ILE A 76 -8.01 -0.11 -12.95
CA ILE A 76 -7.18 -0.08 -11.74
C ILE A 76 -6.51 -1.46 -11.59
N PHE A 77 -5.19 -1.46 -11.32
CA PHE A 77 -4.42 -2.68 -11.11
C PHE A 77 -3.93 -2.76 -9.66
N VAL A 78 -4.09 -3.92 -9.07
CA VAL A 78 -3.56 -4.25 -7.74
C VAL A 78 -2.79 -5.56 -7.85
N SER A 79 -1.51 -5.56 -7.48
CA SER A 79 -0.73 -6.81 -7.38
C SER A 79 -0.71 -7.26 -5.92
N ALA A 80 -1.29 -8.42 -5.63
CA ALA A 80 -1.36 -8.98 -4.28
C ALA A 80 -0.13 -9.84 -3.92
N PHE A 81 0.91 -9.85 -4.73
CA PHE A 81 2.16 -10.52 -4.41
C PHE A 81 3.37 -9.77 -4.95
N SER A 82 4.52 -10.02 -4.38
CA SER A 82 5.80 -9.51 -4.87
C SER A 82 6.74 -10.68 -5.13
N SER A 83 7.42 -10.64 -6.29
CA SER A 83 8.49 -11.58 -6.64
C SER A 83 9.89 -11.03 -6.34
N MET A 84 9.98 -9.91 -5.61
CA MET A 84 11.24 -9.29 -5.21
C MET A 84 11.92 -10.09 -4.09
N PRO A 85 13.26 -10.11 -4.02
CA PRO A 85 13.97 -10.73 -2.90
C PRO A 85 13.56 -10.12 -1.56
N LEU A 86 13.40 -10.95 -0.54
CA LEU A 86 13.01 -10.57 0.82
C LEU A 86 11.67 -9.81 0.91
N ALA A 87 10.83 -9.92 -0.12
CA ALA A 87 9.50 -9.33 -0.07
C ALA A 87 8.63 -10.02 1.00
N ALA A 88 7.77 -9.23 1.64
CA ALA A 88 6.77 -9.78 2.54
C ALA A 88 5.77 -10.68 1.78
N ASP A 89 5.39 -11.79 2.37
CA ASP A 89 4.25 -12.58 1.89
C ASP A 89 2.96 -11.81 2.18
N PHE A 90 2.27 -11.39 1.12
CA PHE A 90 1.05 -10.62 1.27
C PHE A 90 -0.09 -11.44 1.89
N THR A 91 -0.13 -12.74 1.72
CA THR A 91 -1.12 -13.61 2.38
C THR A 91 -0.99 -13.51 3.90
N TYR A 92 0.25 -13.55 4.38
CA TYR A 92 0.55 -13.36 5.80
C TYR A 92 0.24 -11.92 6.26
N VAL A 93 0.64 -10.91 5.47
CA VAL A 93 0.36 -9.49 5.77
C VAL A 93 -1.13 -9.22 5.91
N ALA A 94 -1.95 -9.85 5.07
CA ALA A 94 -3.40 -9.68 5.05
C ALA A 94 -4.13 -10.56 6.06
N ALA A 95 -3.44 -11.47 6.75
CA ALA A 95 -4.06 -12.39 7.70
C ALA A 95 -4.86 -11.65 8.78
N GLY A 96 -6.14 -12.01 8.93
CA GLY A 96 -7.12 -11.35 9.81
C GLY A 96 -7.63 -9.99 9.30
N GLN A 97 -7.30 -9.63 8.05
CA GLN A 97 -7.73 -8.38 7.38
C GLN A 97 -8.26 -8.66 5.96
N GLU A 98 -8.58 -9.91 5.66
CA GLU A 98 -8.99 -10.35 4.32
C GLU A 98 -10.29 -9.67 3.89
N GLU A 99 -11.21 -9.48 4.82
CA GLU A 99 -12.47 -8.78 4.54
C GLU A 99 -12.25 -7.30 4.26
N ASP A 100 -11.32 -6.64 4.99
CA ASP A 100 -10.92 -5.27 4.69
C ASP A 100 -10.30 -5.19 3.27
N PHE A 101 -9.46 -6.16 2.89
CA PHE A 101 -8.91 -6.23 1.54
C PHE A 101 -9.99 -6.38 0.47
N LYS A 102 -10.93 -7.33 0.64
CA LYS A 102 -12.04 -7.55 -0.29
C LYS A 102 -12.93 -6.32 -0.43
N GLN A 103 -13.29 -5.69 0.68
CA GLN A 103 -14.07 -4.44 0.67
C GLN A 103 -13.34 -3.31 -0.05
N GLY A 104 -12.02 -3.19 0.16
CA GLY A 104 -11.20 -2.21 -0.54
C GLY A 104 -11.17 -2.45 -2.06
N ILE A 105 -11.00 -3.69 -2.52
CA ILE A 105 -11.08 -4.04 -3.94
C ILE A 105 -12.46 -3.73 -4.51
N ALA A 106 -13.53 -4.11 -3.81
CA ALA A 106 -14.91 -3.84 -4.25
C ALA A 106 -15.19 -2.33 -4.33
N ALA A 107 -14.60 -1.54 -3.44
CA ALA A 107 -14.70 -0.09 -3.47
C ALA A 107 -13.96 0.53 -4.68
N LEU A 108 -12.77 0.07 -4.99
CA LEU A 108 -12.05 0.49 -6.19
C LEU A 108 -12.81 0.14 -7.47
N ALA A 109 -13.51 -1.01 -7.48
CA ALA A 109 -14.35 -1.44 -8.61
C ALA A 109 -15.57 -0.53 -8.88
N LYS A 110 -15.94 0.34 -7.94
CA LYS A 110 -16.92 1.41 -8.17
C LYS A 110 -16.34 2.57 -8.98
N VAL A 111 -15.03 2.77 -8.94
CA VAL A 111 -14.33 3.83 -9.68
C VAL A 111 -14.05 3.39 -11.12
N ALA A 112 -13.44 2.21 -11.31
CA ALA A 112 -13.14 1.63 -12.62
C ALA A 112 -12.98 0.09 -12.49
N PRO A 113 -12.96 -0.66 -13.61
CA PRO A 113 -12.65 -2.09 -13.59
C PRO A 113 -11.33 -2.35 -12.87
N VAL A 114 -11.30 -3.40 -12.02
CA VAL A 114 -10.13 -3.77 -11.22
C VAL A 114 -9.55 -5.08 -11.72
N HIS A 115 -8.24 -5.08 -11.98
CA HIS A 115 -7.46 -6.28 -12.26
C HIS A 115 -6.60 -6.60 -11.03
N LEU A 116 -6.92 -7.71 -10.37
CA LEU A 116 -6.18 -8.22 -9.22
C LEU A 116 -5.20 -9.29 -9.68
N GLY A 117 -3.91 -9.00 -9.59
CA GLY A 117 -2.83 -9.97 -9.83
C GLY A 117 -2.51 -10.76 -8.57
N VAL A 118 -2.58 -12.08 -8.67
CA VAL A 118 -2.24 -13.03 -7.59
C VAL A 118 -1.24 -14.06 -8.09
N ASN A 119 -0.56 -14.75 -7.18
CA ASN A 119 0.18 -15.97 -7.53
C ASN A 119 -0.70 -17.22 -7.31
N ASP A 120 -0.20 -18.38 -7.72
CA ASP A 120 -0.94 -19.63 -7.62
C ASP A 120 -1.16 -20.08 -6.15
N GLU A 121 -0.26 -19.77 -5.25
CA GLU A 121 -0.41 -20.07 -3.82
C GLU A 121 -1.61 -19.32 -3.21
N GLN A 122 -1.91 -18.13 -3.72
CA GLN A 122 -3.01 -17.28 -3.24
C GLN A 122 -4.39 -17.69 -3.73
N LEU A 123 -4.50 -18.52 -4.78
CA LEU A 123 -5.79 -18.90 -5.36
C LEU A 123 -6.73 -19.59 -4.37
N ASN A 124 -6.18 -20.32 -3.40
CA ASN A 124 -6.95 -21.07 -2.40
C ASN A 124 -6.87 -20.46 -1.00
N THR A 125 -6.55 -19.17 -0.90
CA THR A 125 -6.45 -18.47 0.38
C THR A 125 -7.72 -17.67 0.67
N PRO A 126 -7.95 -17.22 1.92
CA PRO A 126 -9.07 -16.37 2.29
C PRO A 126 -9.11 -15.00 1.59
N LEU A 127 -8.05 -14.60 0.86
CA LEU A 127 -8.06 -13.41 0.00
C LEU A 127 -9.08 -13.51 -1.14
N LEU A 128 -9.42 -14.72 -1.56
CA LEU A 128 -10.36 -15.03 -2.63
C LEU A 128 -11.51 -15.93 -2.12
N PRO A 129 -12.65 -15.98 -2.83
CA PRO A 129 -13.03 -15.12 -3.96
C PRO A 129 -13.38 -13.68 -3.54
N ILE A 130 -13.38 -12.77 -4.52
CA ILE A 130 -13.90 -11.41 -4.35
C ILE A 130 -15.20 -11.30 -5.13
N SER A 131 -16.32 -11.22 -4.43
CA SER A 131 -17.63 -11.05 -5.03
C SER A 131 -17.94 -9.57 -5.28
N ALA A 132 -17.39 -9.05 -6.37
CA ALA A 132 -17.68 -7.67 -6.81
C ALA A 132 -17.76 -7.62 -8.34
N PRO A 133 -18.72 -6.88 -8.92
CA PRO A 133 -18.75 -6.65 -10.35
C PRO A 133 -17.49 -5.88 -10.78
N LYS A 134 -17.07 -6.06 -12.03
CA LYS A 134 -15.90 -5.41 -12.62
C LYS A 134 -14.56 -5.76 -11.94
N VAL A 135 -14.46 -6.85 -11.19
CA VAL A 135 -13.19 -7.37 -10.66
C VAL A 135 -12.79 -8.62 -11.44
N THR A 136 -11.58 -8.59 -12.00
CA THR A 136 -10.98 -9.73 -12.70
C THR A 136 -9.73 -10.16 -11.94
N VAL A 137 -9.65 -11.44 -11.58
CA VAL A 137 -8.45 -12.02 -10.95
C VAL A 137 -7.60 -12.68 -12.02
N ALA A 138 -6.33 -12.31 -12.07
CA ALA A 138 -5.34 -12.89 -12.99
C ALA A 138 -4.22 -13.55 -12.18
N CYS A 139 -3.95 -14.84 -12.47
CA CYS A 139 -2.89 -15.59 -11.82
C CYS A 139 -1.59 -15.46 -12.62
N PHE A 140 -0.51 -15.10 -11.91
CA PHE A 140 0.83 -14.96 -12.47
C PHE A 140 1.79 -15.94 -11.82
N ARG A 141 2.68 -16.52 -12.62
CA ARG A 141 3.70 -17.48 -12.20
C ARG A 141 5.05 -17.06 -12.73
N GLY A 142 6.09 -17.37 -11.99
CA GLY A 142 7.47 -17.17 -12.42
C GLY A 142 8.31 -16.32 -11.47
N PRO A 143 9.61 -16.21 -11.77
CA PRO A 143 10.53 -15.39 -10.99
C PRO A 143 10.23 -13.89 -11.16
N ASN A 144 11.01 -13.07 -10.47
CA ASN A 144 10.99 -11.64 -10.71
C ASN A 144 11.22 -11.36 -12.22
N PRO A 145 10.37 -10.54 -12.88
CA PRO A 145 9.45 -9.55 -12.31
C PRO A 145 7.95 -9.93 -12.35
N ALA A 146 7.56 -11.20 -12.21
CA ALA A 146 6.16 -11.62 -12.30
C ALA A 146 5.21 -10.85 -11.35
N GLY A 147 5.70 -10.49 -10.16
CA GLY A 147 4.96 -9.68 -9.19
C GLY A 147 4.96 -8.17 -9.48
N ASN A 148 5.65 -7.70 -10.51
CA ASN A 148 5.66 -6.29 -10.86
C ASN A 148 4.35 -5.91 -11.56
N VAL A 149 3.64 -4.94 -11.01
CA VAL A 149 2.35 -4.48 -11.55
C VAL A 149 2.46 -3.97 -12.99
N GLY A 150 3.57 -3.37 -13.39
CA GLY A 150 3.81 -2.94 -14.78
C GLY A 150 3.85 -4.12 -15.77
N VAL A 151 4.42 -5.25 -15.36
CA VAL A 151 4.42 -6.49 -16.15
C VAL A 151 2.99 -7.06 -16.22
N GLN A 152 2.26 -7.04 -15.14
CA GLN A 152 0.87 -7.48 -15.09
C GLN A 152 -0.03 -6.63 -15.99
N ILE A 153 0.12 -5.31 -15.97
CA ILE A 153 -0.58 -4.39 -16.87
C ILE A 153 -0.32 -4.77 -18.32
N ASN A 154 0.97 -4.95 -18.69
CA ASN A 154 1.34 -5.27 -20.08
C ASN A 154 0.77 -6.63 -20.56
N ARG A 155 0.53 -7.57 -19.64
CA ARG A 155 0.01 -8.91 -19.96
C ARG A 155 -1.51 -8.98 -20.00
N VAL A 156 -2.19 -8.20 -19.18
CA VAL A 156 -3.65 -8.26 -19.02
C VAL A 156 -4.35 -7.24 -19.91
N ALA A 157 -3.97 -5.97 -19.80
CA ALA A 157 -4.56 -4.88 -20.60
C ALA A 157 -3.51 -3.76 -20.78
N PRO A 158 -2.65 -3.88 -21.80
CA PRO A 158 -1.59 -2.90 -22.10
C PRO A 158 -2.14 -1.49 -22.22
N VAL A 159 -1.36 -0.52 -21.77
CA VAL A 159 -1.70 0.91 -21.86
C VAL A 159 -1.29 1.43 -23.23
N ASN A 160 -2.25 1.92 -24.01
CA ASN A 160 -2.01 2.53 -25.32
C ASN A 160 -1.82 4.05 -25.21
N LYS A 161 -1.43 4.67 -26.31
CA LYS A 161 -1.27 6.13 -26.37
C LYS A 161 -2.58 6.84 -26.01
N GLY A 162 -2.51 7.75 -25.05
CA GLY A 162 -3.66 8.53 -24.58
C GLY A 162 -4.48 7.85 -23.48
N GLU A 163 -4.22 6.58 -23.17
CA GLU A 163 -4.88 5.89 -22.07
C GLU A 163 -4.10 6.07 -20.76
N THR A 164 -4.83 5.99 -19.65
CA THR A 164 -4.25 5.94 -18.32
C THR A 164 -4.89 4.84 -17.50
N VAL A 165 -4.09 4.15 -16.69
CA VAL A 165 -4.57 3.21 -15.68
C VAL A 165 -3.99 3.61 -14.33
N TRP A 166 -4.68 3.25 -13.26
CA TRP A 166 -4.17 3.47 -11.91
C TRP A 166 -3.64 2.18 -11.30
N THR A 167 -2.70 2.32 -10.39
CA THR A 167 -2.24 1.22 -9.55
C THR A 167 -2.33 1.64 -8.08
N MET A 168 -2.62 0.67 -7.21
CA MET A 168 -2.62 0.85 -5.76
C MET A 168 -1.92 -0.35 -5.12
N ALA A 169 -1.09 -0.08 -4.12
CA ALA A 169 -0.45 -1.14 -3.33
C ALA A 169 -1.50 -1.91 -2.51
N PRO A 170 -1.37 -3.23 -2.37
CA PRO A 170 -2.39 -4.06 -1.74
C PRO A 170 -2.60 -3.73 -0.25
N GLU A 171 -1.57 -3.25 0.46
CA GLU A 171 -1.71 -2.78 1.84
C GLU A 171 -2.57 -1.52 1.95
N VAL A 172 -2.52 -0.64 0.95
CA VAL A 172 -3.36 0.56 0.91
C VAL A 172 -4.83 0.19 0.64
N VAL A 173 -5.05 -0.88 -0.12
CA VAL A 173 -6.39 -1.45 -0.31
C VAL A 173 -6.99 -1.91 1.02
N ILE A 174 -6.18 -2.52 1.91
CA ILE A 174 -6.61 -2.87 3.27
C ILE A 174 -6.98 -1.61 4.07
N PHE A 175 -6.20 -0.52 3.96
CA PHE A 175 -6.54 0.74 4.64
C PHE A 175 -7.88 1.29 4.17
N LEU A 176 -8.15 1.23 2.86
CA LEU A 176 -9.43 1.66 2.28
C LEU A 176 -10.60 0.81 2.80
N GLY A 177 -10.47 -0.51 2.79
CA GLY A 177 -11.51 -1.40 3.31
C GLY A 177 -11.77 -1.19 4.79
N ARG A 178 -10.72 -1.03 5.59
CA ARG A 178 -10.82 -0.73 7.03
C ARG A 178 -11.52 0.61 7.25
N LEU A 179 -11.19 1.64 6.47
CA LEU A 179 -11.87 2.93 6.50
C LEU A 179 -13.37 2.77 6.21
N LEU A 180 -13.73 2.01 5.18
CA LEU A 180 -15.12 1.76 4.82
C LEU A 180 -15.90 0.98 5.90
N ARG A 181 -15.24 0.06 6.59
CA ARG A 181 -15.87 -0.71 7.66
C ARG A 181 -16.04 0.09 8.96
N THR A 182 -15.08 0.95 9.28
CA THR A 182 -15.01 1.59 10.61
C THR A 182 -15.35 3.08 10.61
N GLY A 183 -15.40 3.73 9.43
CA GLY A 183 -15.47 5.18 9.31
C GLY A 183 -14.19 5.92 9.73
N LYS A 184 -13.14 5.18 10.14
CA LYS A 184 -11.89 5.74 10.67
C LYS A 184 -10.70 5.25 9.89
N LEU A 185 -9.75 6.14 9.63
CA LEU A 185 -8.53 5.80 8.93
C LEU A 185 -7.48 5.29 9.93
N ASP A 186 -7.02 4.07 9.73
CA ASP A 186 -5.94 3.46 10.50
C ASP A 186 -4.83 2.99 9.57
N PHE A 187 -3.67 3.64 9.68
CA PHE A 187 -2.46 3.36 8.90
C PHE A 187 -1.58 2.26 9.52
N THR A 188 -2.15 1.39 10.35
CA THR A 188 -1.42 0.23 10.86
C THR A 188 -1.24 -0.80 9.76
N ARG A 189 -0.01 -1.24 9.55
CA ARG A 189 0.39 -2.24 8.54
C ARG A 189 1.34 -3.26 9.15
N THR A 190 1.40 -4.44 8.55
CA THR A 190 2.41 -5.46 8.83
C THR A 190 3.55 -5.33 7.84
N ILE A 191 4.78 -5.31 8.33
CA ILE A 191 6.00 -5.28 7.52
C ILE A 191 6.86 -6.49 7.82
N ALA A 192 7.65 -6.94 6.85
CA ALA A 192 8.71 -7.91 7.09
C ALA A 192 10.01 -7.16 7.47
N VAL A 193 10.65 -7.60 8.52
CA VAL A 193 11.97 -7.14 8.94
C VAL A 193 12.95 -8.30 8.75
N GLY A 194 13.92 -8.13 7.86
CA GLY A 194 14.85 -9.19 7.51
C GLY A 194 16.10 -8.65 6.82
N GLY A 195 17.08 -9.49 6.66
CA GLY A 195 18.38 -9.17 6.07
C GLY A 195 19.50 -9.87 6.79
N SER A 196 20.73 -9.80 6.25
CA SER A 196 21.90 -10.48 6.79
C SER A 196 22.29 -10.01 8.20
N GLU A 197 21.96 -8.76 8.53
CA GLU A 197 22.32 -8.12 9.79
C GLU A 197 21.17 -8.11 10.81
N ILE A 198 20.08 -8.82 10.53
CA ILE A 198 18.96 -8.97 11.45
C ILE A 198 19.13 -10.29 12.23
N GLU A 199 19.14 -10.19 13.55
CA GLU A 199 19.32 -11.34 14.44
C GLU A 199 18.16 -12.35 14.30
N SER A 200 16.93 -11.85 14.29
CA SER A 200 15.71 -12.66 14.18
C SER A 200 14.77 -12.07 13.16
N PRO A 201 14.79 -12.55 11.89
CA PRO A 201 13.84 -12.10 10.87
C PRO A 201 12.39 -12.34 11.33
N GLN A 202 11.56 -11.30 11.21
CA GLN A 202 10.19 -11.36 11.71
C GLN A 202 9.25 -10.40 10.97
N TYR A 203 7.96 -10.62 11.16
CA TYR A 203 6.95 -9.62 10.82
C TYR A 203 6.67 -8.71 12.01
N ALA A 204 6.56 -7.42 11.75
CA ALA A 204 6.24 -6.41 12.76
C ALA A 204 5.00 -5.63 12.36
N ARG A 205 4.10 -5.37 13.32
CA ARG A 205 2.93 -4.53 13.11
C ARG A 205 3.25 -3.10 13.54
N VAL A 206 3.23 -2.18 12.58
CA VAL A 206 3.68 -0.80 12.76
C VAL A 206 2.70 0.20 12.14
N LYS A 207 2.73 1.44 12.57
CA LYS A 207 2.06 2.54 11.87
C LYS A 207 2.95 3.10 10.77
N VAL A 208 2.35 3.51 9.66
CA VAL A 208 3.07 4.23 8.59
C VAL A 208 3.74 5.47 9.21
N GLY A 209 5.02 5.66 8.88
CA GLY A 209 5.83 6.74 9.43
C GLY A 209 6.48 6.44 10.79
N ALA A 210 6.34 5.23 11.34
CA ALA A 210 7.06 4.82 12.54
C ALA A 210 8.58 4.91 12.33
N GLN A 211 9.28 5.38 13.35
CA GLN A 211 10.74 5.54 13.31
C GLN A 211 11.41 4.16 13.24
N LEU A 212 12.28 3.96 12.24
CA LEU A 212 12.97 2.67 12.05
C LEU A 212 13.80 2.23 13.23
N SER A 213 14.43 3.17 13.95
CA SER A 213 15.20 2.83 15.14
C SER A 213 14.35 2.16 16.24
N SER A 214 13.07 2.51 16.37
CA SER A 214 12.18 1.85 17.33
C SER A 214 11.81 0.43 16.92
N ILE A 215 11.79 0.15 15.61
CA ILE A 215 11.50 -1.17 15.05
C ILE A 215 12.72 -2.08 15.13
N LEU A 216 13.91 -1.52 14.89
CA LEU A 216 15.17 -2.26 14.79
C LEU A 216 15.94 -2.35 16.11
N ASN A 217 15.45 -1.71 17.17
CA ASN A 217 16.12 -1.71 18.47
C ASN A 217 16.28 -3.14 19.01
N GLY A 218 17.53 -3.54 19.26
CA GLY A 218 17.87 -4.89 19.73
C GLY A 218 17.70 -6.00 18.68
N GLN A 219 17.49 -5.65 17.40
CA GLN A 219 17.34 -6.61 16.30
C GLN A 219 18.58 -6.69 15.39
N LEU A 220 19.48 -5.73 15.51
CA LEU A 220 20.69 -5.70 14.68
C LEU A 220 21.80 -6.49 15.34
N LEU A 221 22.43 -7.36 14.57
CA LEU A 221 23.68 -8.03 14.97
C LEU A 221 24.80 -7.02 15.18
N PRO A 222 25.78 -7.30 16.08
CA PRO A 222 26.97 -6.48 16.21
C PRO A 222 27.73 -6.42 14.88
N ALA A 223 27.58 -5.32 14.15
CA ALA A 223 28.16 -5.17 12.84
C ALA A 223 29.65 -4.80 12.93
N GLN A 224 30.51 -5.47 12.17
CA GLN A 224 31.92 -5.12 11.99
C GLN A 224 32.13 -4.08 10.87
N HIS A 225 31.08 -3.70 10.18
CA HIS A 225 31.10 -2.79 9.03
C HIS A 225 29.82 -1.95 8.99
N ASN A 226 29.75 -1.00 8.07
CA ASN A 226 28.58 -0.12 7.92
C ASN A 226 27.36 -0.91 7.43
N VAL A 227 26.29 -0.88 8.22
CA VAL A 227 24.99 -1.46 7.87
C VAL A 227 24.17 -0.47 7.08
N ARG A 228 23.56 -0.90 5.99
CA ARG A 228 22.60 -0.14 5.22
C ARG A 228 21.17 -0.61 5.53
N ILE A 229 20.37 0.28 6.07
CA ILE A 229 18.93 0.04 6.28
C ILE A 229 18.20 0.45 4.99
N ILE A 230 17.36 -0.44 4.47
CA ILE A 230 16.62 -0.24 3.22
C ILE A 230 15.12 -0.34 3.52
N ASN A 231 14.38 0.72 3.18
CA ASN A 231 12.93 0.68 3.18
C ASN A 231 12.44 0.12 1.84
N GLY A 232 11.92 -1.11 1.85
CA GLY A 232 11.55 -1.85 0.66
C GLY A 232 12.44 -3.07 0.43
N ASN A 233 12.71 -3.41 -0.82
CA ASN A 233 13.51 -4.59 -1.19
C ASN A 233 14.94 -4.19 -1.61
N PRO A 234 15.89 -5.15 -1.64
CA PRO A 234 17.29 -4.86 -1.96
C PRO A 234 17.55 -4.30 -3.36
N LEU A 235 16.62 -4.47 -4.31
CA LEU A 235 16.80 -4.08 -5.72
C LEU A 235 16.40 -2.63 -5.99
N VAL A 236 15.28 -2.19 -5.39
CA VAL A 236 14.67 -0.87 -5.68
C VAL A 236 14.28 -0.10 -4.44
N GLY A 237 14.58 -0.61 -3.25
CA GLY A 237 14.27 0.06 -1.99
C GLY A 237 15.11 1.33 -1.77
N GLU A 238 14.59 2.22 -0.95
CA GLU A 238 15.21 3.48 -0.58
C GLU A 238 16.07 3.34 0.69
N LYS A 239 17.19 4.10 0.75
CA LYS A 239 18.11 4.14 1.90
C LYS A 239 17.57 5.10 2.95
#